data_2b44d738a0c2b058805c1c6c8698752c
#
_entry.id   2b44d738a0c2b058805c1c6c8698752c
#
_cell.length_a   1.000
_cell.length_b   1.000
_cell.length_c   1.000
_cell.angle_alpha   90.00
_cell.angle_beta   90.00
_cell.angle_gamma   90.00
#
_symmetry.space_group_name_H-M   'P 1'
#
loop_
_entity.id
_entity.type
_entity.pdbx_description
1 polymer ?
#
loop_
_entity_poly.entity_id
_entity_poly.type
_entity_poly.pdbx_seq_one_letter_code
_entity_poly.pdbx_strand_id
1 'polypeptide(L)' 'MSTITVTQRKSRNGSDKRQLDTLRSIGLRRIGHTVEVNDTPQMRGMLHKVRHLVEVHEEAAS' A
#
# COMPACT_ATOMS: atom_id res chain seq x y z
N MET A 1 1.81 -2.74 18.94
CA MET A 1 1.27 -3.06 17.61
C MET A 1 2.12 -2.41 16.55
N SER A 2 2.40 -3.11 15.49
CA SER A 2 3.24 -2.60 14.43
C SER A 2 2.41 -1.85 13.40
N THR A 3 2.98 -0.82 12.83
CA THR A 3 2.38 -0.12 11.71
C THR A 3 3.29 -0.22 10.50
N ILE A 4 2.70 -0.07 9.33
CA ILE A 4 3.42 -0.11 8.07
C ILE A 4 3.17 1.20 7.35
N THR A 5 4.23 1.82 6.86
CA THR A 5 4.11 3.02 6.04
C THR A 5 4.18 2.60 4.58
N VAL A 6 3.21 3.04 3.80
CA VAL A 6 3.10 2.68 2.39
C VAL A 6 3.10 3.94 1.55
N THR A 7 3.97 3.97 0.56
CA THR A 7 4.07 5.10 -0.37
C THR A 7 3.79 4.63 -1.78
N GLN A 8 2.90 5.31 -2.46
CA GLN A 8 2.63 4.98 -3.86
C GLN A 8 3.78 5.48 -4.72
N ARG A 9 4.44 4.57 -5.41
CA ARG A 9 5.63 4.89 -6.22
C ARG A 9 5.33 4.97 -7.69
N LYS A 10 4.36 4.22 -8.17
CA LYS A 10 4.03 4.18 -9.59
C LYS A 10 2.59 4.59 -9.80
N SER A 11 2.35 5.17 -10.98
CA SER A 11 1.00 5.53 -11.37
C SER A 11 0.12 4.29 -11.46
N ARG A 12 -1.12 4.46 -11.09
CA ARG A 12 -2.11 3.40 -11.25
C ARG A 12 -2.59 3.28 -12.70
N ASN A 13 -2.13 4.14 -13.59
CA ASN A 13 -2.45 4.05 -15.01
C ASN A 13 -1.88 2.74 -15.56
N GLY A 14 -2.71 2.00 -16.27
CA GLY A 14 -2.33 0.70 -16.78
C GLY A 14 -2.47 -0.43 -15.79
N SER A 15 -2.83 -0.13 -14.55
CA SER A 15 -3.10 -1.17 -13.56
C SER A 15 -4.49 -1.75 -13.77
N ASP A 16 -4.62 -3.00 -13.38
CA ASP A 16 -5.89 -3.69 -13.38
C ASP A 16 -6.84 -3.03 -12.37
N LYS A 17 -8.12 -3.12 -12.64
CA LYS A 17 -9.15 -2.50 -11.81
C LYS A 17 -9.10 -2.99 -10.36
N ARG A 18 -8.78 -4.26 -10.16
CA ARG A 18 -8.66 -4.83 -8.81
C ARG A 18 -7.53 -4.18 -8.03
N GLN A 19 -6.42 -3.87 -8.71
CA GLN A 19 -5.29 -3.19 -8.09
C GLN A 19 -5.66 -1.77 -7.71
N LEU A 20 -6.42 -1.10 -8.56
CA LEU A 20 -6.90 0.26 -8.27
C LEU A 20 -7.80 0.25 -7.04
N ASP A 21 -8.71 -0.71 -6.96
CA ASP A 21 -9.60 -0.84 -5.81
C ASP A 21 -8.80 -1.12 -4.54
N THR A 22 -7.76 -1.95 -4.64
CA THR A 22 -6.89 -2.25 -3.51
C THR A 22 -6.16 -1.00 -3.03
N LEU A 23 -5.61 -0.21 -3.96
CA LEU A 23 -4.96 1.06 -3.61
C LEU A 23 -5.91 2.01 -2.91
N ARG A 24 -7.14 2.10 -3.40
CA ARG A 24 -8.16 2.95 -2.77
C ARG A 24 -8.51 2.48 -1.37
N SER A 25 -8.59 1.18 -1.18
CA SER A 25 -8.87 0.61 0.14
C SER A 25 -7.75 0.89 1.13
N ILE A 26 -6.52 0.93 0.66
CA ILE A 26 -5.36 1.28 1.49
C ILE A 26 -5.35 2.78 1.81
N GLY A 27 -5.88 3.59 0.90
CA GLY A 27 -5.93 5.03 1.07
C GLY A 27 -5.00 5.80 0.14
N LEU A 28 -4.37 5.10 -0.80
CA LEU A 28 -3.45 5.72 -1.74
C LEU A 28 -4.21 6.22 -2.97
N ARG A 29 -3.98 7.46 -3.35
CA ARG A 29 -4.70 8.07 -4.46
C ARG A 29 -3.80 8.59 -5.57
N ARG A 30 -2.53 8.86 -5.28
CA ARG A 30 -1.61 9.42 -6.26
C ARG A 30 -0.18 9.06 -5.92
N ILE A 31 0.71 9.23 -6.90
CA ILE A 31 2.13 8.98 -6.73
C ILE A 31 2.69 9.89 -5.63
N GLY A 32 3.48 9.33 -4.76
CA GLY A 32 4.09 10.06 -3.67
C GLY A 32 3.23 10.15 -2.43
N HIS A 33 1.98 9.72 -2.51
CA HIS A 33 1.10 9.72 -1.36
C HIS A 33 1.54 8.64 -0.38
N THR A 34 1.69 9.01 0.88
CA THR A 34 2.13 8.10 1.92
C THR A 34 1.03 7.94 2.96
N VAL A 35 0.77 6.71 3.36
CA VAL A 35 -0.21 6.42 4.41
C VAL A 35 0.39 5.44 5.40
N GLU A 36 -0.12 5.47 6.61
CA GLU A 36 0.26 4.53 7.65
C GLU A 36 -0.91 3.60 7.89
N VAL A 37 -0.64 2.31 7.89
CA VAL A 37 -1.68 1.30 8.06
C VAL A 37 -1.24 0.29 9.13
N ASN A 38 -2.20 -0.39 9.72
CA ASN A 38 -1.91 -1.41 10.72
C ASN A 38 -1.33 -2.64 10.06
N ASP A 39 -0.36 -3.24 10.73
CA ASP A 39 0.26 -4.48 10.27
C ASP A 39 -0.64 -5.65 10.64
N THR A 40 -1.54 -6.00 9.74
CA THR A 40 -2.44 -7.13 9.90
C THR A 40 -2.28 -8.08 8.74
N PRO A 41 -2.59 -9.36 8.91
CA PRO A 41 -2.53 -10.32 7.80
C PRO A 41 -3.37 -9.89 6.61
N GLN A 42 -4.51 -9.27 6.87
CA GLN A 42 -5.40 -8.78 5.83
C GLN A 42 -4.75 -7.67 5.03
N MET A 43 -4.14 -6.71 5.74
CA MET A 43 -3.45 -5.60 5.10
C MET A 43 -2.23 -6.08 4.31
N ARG A 44 -1.48 -7.04 4.85
CA ARG A 44 -0.34 -7.62 4.15
C ARG A 44 -0.75 -8.27 2.84
N GLY A 45 -1.88 -8.95 2.83
CA GLY A 45 -2.43 -9.55 1.62
C GLY A 45 -2.76 -8.49 0.56
N MET A 46 -3.34 -7.39 0.98
CA MET A 46 -3.66 -6.28 0.09
C MET A 46 -2.40 -5.64 -0.47
N LEU A 47 -1.41 -5.40 0.36
CA LEU A 47 -0.14 -4.81 -0.05
C LEU A 47 0.61 -5.71 -1.02
N HIS A 48 0.53 -7.01 -0.82
CA HIS A 48 1.18 -7.97 -1.70
C HIS A 48 0.63 -7.86 -3.12
N LYS A 49 -0.66 -7.62 -3.27
CA LYS A 49 -1.29 -7.49 -4.58
C LYS A 49 -0.80 -6.27 -5.36
N VAL A 50 -0.43 -5.23 -4.66
CA VAL A 50 -0.01 -3.95 -5.27
C VAL A 50 1.45 -3.61 -4.99
N ARG A 51 2.23 -4.57 -4.52
CA ARG A 51 3.63 -4.32 -4.12
C ARG A 51 4.48 -3.70 -5.23
N HIS A 52 4.14 -3.97 -6.47
CA HIS A 52 4.88 -3.42 -7.62
C HIS A 52 4.54 -1.95 -7.89
N LEU A 53 3.50 -1.43 -7.23
CA LEU A 53 3.08 -0.05 -7.39
C LEU A 53 3.43 0.80 -6.18
N VAL A 54 3.77 0.17 -5.06
CA VAL A 54 4.00 0.86 -3.79
C VAL A 54 5.33 0.44 -3.19
N GLU A 55 5.81 1.26 -2.28
CA GLU A 55 6.94 0.94 -1.45
C GLU A 55 6.46 0.79 -0.02
N VAL A 56 6.77 -0.33 0.59
CA VAL A 56 6.34 -0.65 1.95
C VAL A 56 7.52 -0.49 2.88
N HIS A 57 7.35 0.33 3.89
CA HIS A 57 8.35 0.50 4.95
C HIS A 57 7.75 -0.02 6.25
N GLU A 58 8.27 -1.14 6.71
CA GLU A 58 7.89 -1.65 8.01
C GLU A 58 8.60 -0.84 9.07
N GLU A 59 7.83 -0.19 9.91
CA GLU A 59 8.39 0.44 11.07
C GLU A 59 8.84 -0.68 11.98
N ALA A 60 10.14 -0.79 12.15
CA ALA A 60 10.66 -1.74 13.09
C ALA A 60 10.09 -1.35 14.45
N ALA A 61 9.29 -2.22 14.99
CA ALA A 61 8.86 -2.07 16.36
C ALA A 61 10.11 -2.20 17.21
N SER A 62 10.70 -1.13 17.49
CA SER A 62 11.82 -1.12 18.38
C SER A 62 11.36 -1.33 19.81
#